data_19f8cc21fef818969ff78b8d7cbe9f84
#
_entry.id   19f8cc21fef818969ff78b8d7cbe9f84
#
_cell.length_a   1.000
_cell.length_b   1.000
_cell.length_c   1.000
_cell.angle_alpha   90.00
_cell.angle_beta   90.00
_cell.angle_gamma   90.00
#
_symmetry.space_group_name_H-M   'P 1'
#
loop_
_entity.id
_entity.type
_entity.pdbx_description
1 polymer ?
#
loop_
_entity_poly.entity_id
_entity_poly.type
_entity_poly.pdbx_seq_one_letter_code
_entity_poly.pdbx_strand_id
1 'polypeptide(L)'
;RRKYNIPAEWGTAVNVQAMVFGNTGNKSGSGVAFTRNPANGVDEFYGEFLINAQGEDVVAGVRTPEPVSKLKAVMPESFAQLMKVRQTLEKHFKDVQDIEFTVQEGKLYMLQTRNGKRTAAAALKFAADMVKEKLIDWETAIMRNPADQLEQLLAPIFDLAEVKKAKAIATGLPAGPGAATGKIYFNADRAVVAAEKGEKVLLVRVETSPEDLRGMIAAEGILTARGGVSSHAALVARQMGKVCVCGAAAVQIDYDKKTAATPPMTKDAIAGRIRRLL
;
A
#
# COMPACT_ATOMS: atom_id res chain seq x y z
N ARG A 1 11.31 16.89 -18.93
CA ARG A 1 11.39 18.33 -19.13
C ARG A 1 10.25 18.83 -20.03
N ARG A 2 10.10 18.31 -21.26
CA ARG A 2 9.05 18.75 -22.21
C ARG A 2 7.63 18.76 -21.61
N LYS A 3 7.27 17.72 -20.88
CA LYS A 3 5.94 17.57 -20.25
C LYS A 3 5.57 18.72 -19.29
N TYR A 4 6.56 19.31 -18.62
CA TYR A 4 6.38 20.36 -17.61
C TYR A 4 6.97 21.70 -18.02
N ASN A 5 7.32 21.84 -19.31
CA ASN A 5 7.91 23.06 -19.89
C ASN A 5 9.13 23.59 -19.09
N ILE A 6 9.97 22.67 -18.62
CA ILE A 6 11.18 23.01 -17.85
C ILE A 6 12.27 23.46 -18.84
N PRO A 7 12.87 24.67 -18.66
CA PRO A 7 13.92 25.18 -19.50
C PRO A 7 15.08 24.20 -19.66
N ALA A 8 15.65 24.11 -20.87
CA ALA A 8 16.72 23.16 -21.17
C ALA A 8 18.04 23.52 -20.45
N GLU A 9 18.26 24.82 -20.22
CA GLU A 9 19.41 25.36 -19.52
C GLU A 9 19.44 25.09 -18.02
N TRP A 10 18.31 24.71 -17.42
CA TRP A 10 18.31 24.32 -16.03
C TRP A 10 19.03 22.99 -15.82
N GLY A 11 20.00 23.00 -14.95
CA GLY A 11 20.75 21.82 -14.54
C GLY A 11 19.91 20.80 -13.76
N THR A 12 20.57 19.81 -13.24
CA THR A 12 20.03 18.82 -12.30
C THR A 12 20.77 18.94 -10.98
N ALA A 13 20.03 19.04 -9.89
CA ALA A 13 20.62 18.98 -8.57
C ALA A 13 21.04 17.54 -8.25
N VAL A 14 22.20 17.39 -7.64
CA VAL A 14 22.74 16.10 -7.18
C VAL A 14 23.04 16.21 -5.69
N ASN A 15 22.46 15.29 -4.90
CA ASN A 15 22.78 15.15 -3.48
C ASN A 15 23.76 14.01 -3.30
N VAL A 16 24.87 14.28 -2.61
CA VAL A 16 25.82 13.26 -2.17
C VAL A 16 25.62 13.03 -0.68
N GLN A 17 25.20 11.83 -0.32
CA GLN A 17 24.85 11.47 1.06
C GLN A 17 25.63 10.24 1.50
N ALA A 18 25.93 10.17 2.80
CA ALA A 18 26.43 8.95 3.40
C ALA A 18 25.35 7.86 3.33
N MET A 19 25.76 6.67 2.92
CA MET A 19 24.85 5.52 2.86
C MET A 19 24.62 4.94 4.26
N VAL A 20 23.38 4.52 4.54
CA VAL A 20 22.99 3.87 5.78
C VAL A 20 22.59 2.43 5.48
N PHE A 21 23.02 1.49 6.31
CA PHE A 21 22.86 0.07 6.05
C PHE A 21 21.91 -0.59 7.06
N GLY A 22 20.75 -1.03 6.58
CA GLY A 22 19.75 -1.78 7.36
C GLY A 22 20.05 -3.28 7.45
N ASN A 23 21.08 -3.77 6.77
CA ASN A 23 21.46 -5.17 6.68
C ASN A 23 22.73 -5.53 7.46
N THR A 24 23.01 -4.83 8.56
CA THR A 24 24.19 -5.04 9.42
C THR A 24 23.87 -5.91 10.65
N GLY A 25 22.82 -6.71 10.61
CA GLY A 25 22.47 -7.64 11.68
C GLY A 25 21.10 -7.35 12.33
N ASN A 26 20.82 -8.07 13.42
CA ASN A 26 19.49 -8.07 14.06
C ASN A 26 19.09 -6.76 14.75
N LYS A 27 20.01 -5.83 14.96
CA LYS A 27 19.74 -4.48 15.46
C LYS A 27 19.60 -3.46 14.33
N SER A 28 19.49 -3.92 13.09
CA SER A 28 19.38 -3.12 11.90
C SER A 28 18.17 -3.56 11.08
N GLY A 29 17.63 -2.66 10.28
CA GLY A 29 16.48 -2.95 9.44
C GLY A 29 16.07 -1.71 8.65
N SER A 30 15.20 -1.91 7.67
CA SER A 30 14.61 -0.82 6.89
C SER A 30 13.12 -0.95 6.84
N GLY A 31 12.41 0.17 6.66
CA GLY A 31 10.97 0.18 6.59
C GLY A 31 10.41 1.40 5.88
N VAL A 32 9.14 1.25 5.55
CA VAL A 32 8.30 2.31 4.98
C VAL A 32 7.03 2.42 5.83
N ALA A 33 6.61 3.63 6.10
CA ALA A 33 5.41 3.84 6.91
C ALA A 33 4.68 5.11 6.52
N PHE A 34 3.39 5.12 6.84
CA PHE A 34 2.52 6.28 6.72
C PHE A 34 2.18 6.79 8.12
N THR A 35 2.11 8.08 8.29
CA THR A 35 1.74 8.68 9.57
C THR A 35 0.31 8.35 9.99
N ARG A 36 -0.59 8.04 9.03
CA ARG A 36 -1.94 7.46 9.23
C ARG A 36 -2.21 6.41 8.17
N ASN A 37 -3.19 5.54 8.41
CA ASN A 37 -3.52 4.48 7.46
C ASN A 37 -4.08 5.04 6.14
N PRO A 38 -3.36 4.92 5.01
CA PRO A 38 -3.74 5.53 3.74
C PRO A 38 -4.89 4.79 3.03
N ALA A 39 -5.29 3.62 3.49
CA ALA A 39 -6.36 2.84 2.88
C ALA A 39 -7.73 3.21 3.44
N ASN A 40 -7.83 3.44 4.76
CA ASN A 40 -9.10 3.66 5.46
C ASN A 40 -9.16 4.97 6.27
N GLY A 41 -8.06 5.70 6.40
CA GLY A 41 -7.99 6.97 7.10
C GLY A 41 -7.89 6.88 8.62
N VAL A 42 -7.73 5.69 9.19
CA VAL A 42 -7.57 5.52 10.65
C VAL A 42 -6.27 6.18 11.11
N ASP A 43 -6.32 6.86 12.26
CA ASP A 43 -5.16 7.48 12.88
C ASP A 43 -4.30 6.41 13.59
N GLU A 44 -3.59 5.65 12.80
CA GLU A 44 -2.62 4.64 13.23
C GLU A 44 -1.33 4.76 12.42
N PHE A 45 -0.19 4.54 13.08
CA PHE A 45 1.10 4.47 12.39
C PHE A 45 1.13 3.18 11.56
N TYR A 46 1.02 3.32 10.25
CA TYR A 46 0.75 2.24 9.33
C TYR A 46 1.92 2.02 8.38
N GLY A 47 2.42 0.79 8.30
CA GLY A 47 3.53 0.48 7.41
C GLY A 47 4.18 -0.84 7.73
N GLU A 48 5.35 -1.05 7.15
CA GLU A 48 6.04 -2.32 7.16
C GLU A 48 7.55 -2.12 7.34
N PHE A 49 8.19 -3.12 7.94
CA PHE A 49 9.64 -3.14 8.10
C PHE A 49 10.19 -4.57 7.97
N LEU A 50 11.48 -4.65 7.67
CA LEU A 50 12.26 -5.88 7.68
C LEU A 50 13.51 -5.69 8.52
N ILE A 51 13.79 -6.68 9.38
CA ILE A 51 15.06 -6.77 10.12
C ILE A 51 16.13 -7.27 9.17
N ASN A 52 17.35 -6.77 9.35
CA ASN A 52 18.53 -7.15 8.57
C ASN A 52 18.22 -7.08 7.06
N ALA A 53 17.78 -5.92 6.60
CA ALA A 53 17.34 -5.69 5.22
C ALA A 53 17.59 -4.25 4.79
N GLN A 54 17.83 -4.06 3.51
CA GLN A 54 17.84 -2.74 2.86
C GLN A 54 16.43 -2.34 2.42
N GLY A 55 16.24 -1.06 2.07
CA GLY A 55 14.94 -0.55 1.63
C GLY A 55 14.38 -1.29 0.41
N GLU A 56 15.22 -1.70 -0.51
CA GLU A 56 14.87 -2.48 -1.69
C GLU A 56 14.22 -3.82 -1.33
N ASP A 57 14.70 -4.49 -0.27
CA ASP A 57 14.15 -5.76 0.20
C ASP A 57 12.71 -5.63 0.70
N VAL A 58 12.37 -4.44 1.27
CA VAL A 58 11.03 -4.16 1.78
C VAL A 58 10.01 -4.06 0.64
N VAL A 59 10.39 -3.44 -0.48
CA VAL A 59 9.49 -3.16 -1.60
C VAL A 59 9.52 -4.22 -2.69
N ALA A 60 10.61 -4.97 -2.81
CA ALA A 60 10.79 -6.00 -3.85
C ALA A 60 9.94 -7.26 -3.62
N GLY A 61 9.41 -7.48 -2.41
CA GLY A 61 8.54 -8.63 -2.11
C GLY A 61 9.25 -9.98 -1.98
N VAL A 62 10.58 -10.02 -2.02
CA VAL A 62 11.37 -11.24 -1.86
C VAL A 62 11.17 -11.86 -0.46
N ARG A 63 11.06 -11.00 0.56
CA ARG A 63 10.75 -11.39 1.93
C ARG A 63 9.42 -10.76 2.32
N THR A 64 8.64 -11.42 3.17
CA THR A 64 7.38 -10.84 3.70
C THR A 64 7.72 -9.87 4.82
N PRO A 65 7.46 -8.56 4.66
CA PRO A 65 7.71 -7.60 5.71
C PRO A 65 6.72 -7.75 6.86
N GLU A 66 7.11 -7.24 8.03
CA GLU A 66 6.28 -7.22 9.22
C GLU A 66 5.63 -5.85 9.42
N PRO A 67 4.42 -5.80 10.02
CA PRO A 67 3.79 -4.53 10.36
C PRO A 67 4.70 -3.68 11.26
N VAL A 68 4.82 -2.38 10.97
CA VAL A 68 5.68 -1.44 11.71
C VAL A 68 5.35 -1.38 13.21
N SER A 69 4.12 -1.70 13.61
CA SER A 69 3.72 -1.79 15.02
C SER A 69 4.52 -2.83 15.81
N LYS A 70 4.99 -3.91 15.17
CA LYS A 70 5.85 -4.91 15.80
C LYS A 70 7.26 -4.39 16.12
N LEU A 71 7.69 -3.31 15.45
CA LEU A 71 8.98 -2.68 15.75
C LEU A 71 9.07 -2.23 17.21
N LYS A 72 7.93 -1.92 17.84
CA LYS A 72 7.84 -1.59 19.27
C LYS A 72 8.41 -2.71 20.17
N ALA A 73 8.22 -3.96 19.81
CA ALA A 73 8.72 -5.09 20.59
C ALA A 73 10.20 -5.41 20.30
N VAL A 74 10.64 -5.17 19.06
CA VAL A 74 11.97 -5.58 18.58
C VAL A 74 13.01 -4.46 18.78
N MET A 75 12.62 -3.21 18.49
CA MET A 75 13.47 -2.02 18.59
C MET A 75 12.69 -0.87 19.24
N PRO A 76 12.41 -0.93 20.56
CA PRO A 76 11.50 0.02 21.24
C PRO A 76 11.96 1.47 21.17
N GLU A 77 13.27 1.71 21.25
CA GLU A 77 13.83 3.07 21.16
C GLU A 77 13.65 3.69 19.77
N SER A 78 13.94 2.93 18.72
CA SER A 78 13.73 3.34 17.33
C SER A 78 12.25 3.59 17.05
N PHE A 79 11.36 2.75 17.57
CA PHE A 79 9.91 2.95 17.44
C PHE A 79 9.47 4.24 18.16
N ALA A 80 9.97 4.50 19.36
CA ALA A 80 9.64 5.73 20.09
C ALA A 80 10.12 7.00 19.34
N GLN A 81 11.29 6.93 18.70
CA GLN A 81 11.79 8.01 17.84
C GLN A 81 10.91 8.19 16.61
N LEU A 82 10.51 7.11 15.94
CA LEU A 82 9.58 7.16 14.79
C LEU A 82 8.24 7.81 15.17
N MET A 83 7.71 7.52 16.35
CA MET A 83 6.48 8.17 16.82
C MET A 83 6.63 9.68 17.02
N LYS A 84 7.79 10.17 17.48
CA LYS A 84 8.09 11.60 17.54
C LYS A 84 8.22 12.21 16.14
N VAL A 85 8.90 11.52 15.24
CA VAL A 85 9.02 11.94 13.82
C VAL A 85 7.65 12.05 13.18
N ARG A 86 6.78 11.05 13.35
CA ARG A 86 5.39 11.07 12.89
C ARG A 86 4.67 12.36 13.29
N GLN A 87 4.69 12.70 14.58
CA GLN A 87 4.03 13.90 15.09
C GLN A 87 4.64 15.19 14.54
N THR A 88 5.97 15.23 14.42
CA THR A 88 6.69 16.39 13.88
C THR A 88 6.33 16.64 12.43
N LEU A 89 6.29 15.59 11.62
CA LEU A 89 5.98 15.67 10.19
C LEU A 89 4.53 16.09 9.96
N GLU A 90 3.55 15.51 10.66
CA GLU A 90 2.15 15.90 10.52
C GLU A 90 1.92 17.37 10.90
N LYS A 91 2.54 17.84 12.00
CA LYS A 91 2.45 19.25 12.41
C LYS A 91 3.08 20.20 11.42
N HIS A 92 4.23 19.81 10.85
CA HIS A 92 4.98 20.65 9.91
C HIS A 92 4.29 20.74 8.56
N PHE A 93 3.98 19.59 7.95
CA PHE A 93 3.35 19.54 6.63
C PHE A 93 1.83 19.72 6.67
N LYS A 94 1.24 19.63 7.87
CA LYS A 94 -0.22 19.66 8.07
C LYS A 94 -0.95 18.64 7.18
N ASP A 95 -0.29 17.52 6.89
CA ASP A 95 -0.79 16.45 6.04
C ASP A 95 -0.15 15.11 6.41
N VAL A 96 -0.81 14.02 5.98
CA VAL A 96 -0.30 12.66 6.14
C VAL A 96 0.94 12.45 5.28
N GLN A 97 1.99 11.92 5.89
CA GLN A 97 3.27 11.69 5.27
C GLN A 97 3.54 10.20 5.07
N ASP A 98 4.15 9.89 3.94
CA ASP A 98 4.80 8.62 3.59
C ASP A 98 6.28 8.79 3.91
N ILE A 99 6.84 7.89 4.73
CA ILE A 99 8.21 7.99 5.24
C ILE A 99 8.99 6.72 4.95
N GLU A 100 10.26 6.91 4.62
CA GLU A 100 11.23 5.84 4.48
C GLU A 100 12.29 5.98 5.56
N PHE A 101 12.62 4.89 6.25
CA PHE A 101 13.56 4.90 7.34
C PHE A 101 14.45 3.66 7.34
N THR A 102 15.64 3.82 7.91
CA THR A 102 16.57 2.72 8.17
C THR A 102 17.07 2.82 9.60
N VAL A 103 17.14 1.69 10.28
CA VAL A 103 17.83 1.55 11.56
C VAL A 103 19.15 0.84 11.29
N GLN A 104 20.27 1.46 11.61
CA GLN A 104 21.58 0.85 11.57
C GLN A 104 22.14 0.75 12.98
N GLU A 105 22.36 -0.46 13.45
CA GLU A 105 22.93 -0.76 14.78
C GLU A 105 22.18 -0.05 15.92
N GLY A 106 20.85 -0.04 15.85
CA GLY A 106 19.97 0.60 16.83
C GLY A 106 19.77 2.10 16.64
N LYS A 107 20.47 2.75 15.72
CA LYS A 107 20.31 4.18 15.43
C LYS A 107 19.35 4.38 14.26
N LEU A 108 18.31 5.19 14.47
CA LEU A 108 17.31 5.53 13.46
C LEU A 108 17.84 6.62 12.52
N TYR A 109 17.61 6.43 11.24
CA TYR A 109 17.83 7.41 10.18
C TYR A 109 16.57 7.57 9.34
N MET A 110 16.15 8.82 9.16
CA MET A 110 15.09 9.17 8.22
C MET A 110 15.70 9.37 6.84
N LEU A 111 15.22 8.64 5.84
CA LEU A 111 15.76 8.70 4.48
C LEU A 111 14.97 9.67 3.61
N GLN A 112 13.63 9.56 3.67
CA GLN A 112 12.75 10.38 2.83
C GLN A 112 11.40 10.59 3.52
N THR A 113 10.77 11.73 3.23
CA THR A 113 9.34 11.97 3.48
C THR A 113 8.70 12.58 2.25
N ARG A 114 7.42 12.25 2.03
CA ARG A 114 6.59 12.79 0.96
C ARG A 114 5.13 12.75 1.36
N ASN A 115 4.29 13.51 0.65
CA ASN A 115 2.86 13.46 0.88
C ASN A 115 2.33 12.05 0.64
N GLY A 116 1.66 11.48 1.63
CA GLY A 116 1.15 10.12 1.59
C GLY A 116 0.04 9.97 0.55
N LYS A 117 0.26 9.09 -0.45
CA LYS A 117 -0.79 8.70 -1.39
C LYS A 117 -1.86 7.92 -0.65
N ARG A 118 -3.13 8.21 -0.93
CA ARG A 118 -4.27 7.72 -0.16
C ARG A 118 -5.48 7.47 -1.03
N THR A 119 -6.43 6.69 -0.53
CA THR A 119 -7.75 6.53 -1.16
C THR A 119 -8.60 7.78 -0.93
N ALA A 120 -9.65 7.96 -1.73
CA ALA A 120 -10.59 9.05 -1.54
C ALA A 120 -11.27 9.00 -0.16
N ALA A 121 -11.64 7.81 0.32
CA ALA A 121 -12.21 7.62 1.64
C ALA A 121 -11.25 8.04 2.76
N ALA A 122 -9.98 7.64 2.66
CA ALA A 122 -8.95 8.04 3.61
C ALA A 122 -8.70 9.55 3.57
N ALA A 123 -8.70 10.17 2.37
CA ALA A 123 -8.51 11.61 2.21
C ALA A 123 -9.59 12.41 2.93
N LEU A 124 -10.87 12.04 2.77
CA LEU A 124 -11.98 12.68 3.49
C LEU A 124 -11.85 12.52 5.00
N LYS A 125 -11.52 11.31 5.46
CA LYS A 125 -11.34 11.06 6.88
C LYS A 125 -10.17 11.86 7.46
N PHE A 126 -9.02 11.92 6.76
CA PHE A 126 -7.89 12.75 7.16
C PHE A 126 -8.27 14.22 7.27
N ALA A 127 -8.96 14.75 6.26
CA ALA A 127 -9.41 16.14 6.26
C ALA A 127 -10.32 16.43 7.47
N ALA A 128 -11.33 15.59 7.72
CA ALA A 128 -12.24 15.76 8.84
C ALA A 128 -11.53 15.67 10.21
N ASP A 129 -10.64 14.70 10.38
CA ASP A 129 -9.91 14.50 11.63
C ASP A 129 -8.92 15.65 11.87
N MET A 130 -8.17 16.09 10.86
CA MET A 130 -7.22 17.20 10.96
C MET A 130 -7.88 18.55 11.26
N VAL A 131 -9.11 18.77 10.77
CA VAL A 131 -9.91 19.95 11.18
C VAL A 131 -10.28 19.88 12.65
N LYS A 132 -10.76 18.72 13.13
CA LYS A 132 -11.06 18.51 14.57
C LYS A 132 -9.84 18.71 15.46
N GLU A 133 -8.68 18.27 15.00
CA GLU A 133 -7.38 18.42 15.65
C GLU A 133 -6.80 19.85 15.54
N LYS A 134 -7.46 20.73 14.78
CA LYS A 134 -7.04 22.12 14.51
C LYS A 134 -5.68 22.22 13.80
N LEU A 135 -5.32 21.20 13.03
CA LEU A 135 -4.13 21.19 12.18
C LEU A 135 -4.37 21.96 10.86
N ILE A 136 -5.59 21.89 10.33
CA ILE A 136 -6.04 22.61 9.13
C ILE A 136 -7.41 23.23 9.37
N ASP A 137 -7.78 24.21 8.56
CA ASP A 137 -9.11 24.78 8.51
C ASP A 137 -10.04 24.07 7.50
N TRP A 138 -11.31 24.39 7.50
CA TRP A 138 -12.31 23.81 6.59
C TRP A 138 -12.04 24.11 5.13
N GLU A 139 -11.53 25.29 4.81
CA GLU A 139 -11.20 25.70 3.45
C GLU A 139 -10.09 24.77 2.89
N THR A 140 -9.02 24.62 3.62
CA THR A 140 -7.92 23.69 3.28
C THR A 140 -8.44 22.24 3.14
N ALA A 141 -9.33 21.80 4.04
CA ALA A 141 -9.91 20.46 4.00
C ALA A 141 -10.71 20.21 2.71
N ILE A 142 -11.53 21.20 2.29
CA ILE A 142 -12.30 21.12 1.07
C ILE A 142 -11.40 21.14 -0.17
N MET A 143 -10.44 22.07 -0.23
CA MET A 143 -9.52 22.20 -1.36
C MET A 143 -8.66 20.97 -1.60
N ARG A 144 -8.40 20.16 -0.57
CA ARG A 144 -7.62 18.91 -0.68
C ARG A 144 -8.43 17.73 -1.19
N ASN A 145 -9.74 17.84 -1.30
CA ASN A 145 -10.64 16.77 -1.71
C ASN A 145 -11.45 17.19 -2.94
N PRO A 146 -10.83 17.24 -4.13
CA PRO A 146 -11.52 17.63 -5.35
C PRO A 146 -12.67 16.67 -5.68
N ALA A 147 -13.74 17.20 -6.28
CA ALA A 147 -15.00 16.49 -6.49
C ALA A 147 -14.88 15.21 -7.33
N ASP A 148 -13.94 15.16 -8.27
CA ASP A 148 -13.67 13.99 -9.09
C ASP A 148 -13.16 12.78 -8.28
N GLN A 149 -12.50 13.01 -7.15
CA GLN A 149 -12.11 11.93 -6.25
C GLN A 149 -13.29 11.31 -5.49
N LEU A 150 -14.39 12.05 -5.33
CA LEU A 150 -15.57 11.54 -4.63
C LEU A 150 -16.27 10.42 -5.41
N GLU A 151 -16.16 10.38 -6.73
CA GLU A 151 -16.68 9.30 -7.56
C GLU A 151 -16.11 7.93 -7.16
N GLN A 152 -14.88 7.90 -6.63
CA GLN A 152 -14.26 6.67 -6.13
C GLN A 152 -14.97 6.10 -4.90
N LEU A 153 -15.72 6.92 -4.16
CA LEU A 153 -16.52 6.49 -3.00
C LEU A 153 -17.81 5.79 -3.38
N LEU A 154 -18.21 5.91 -4.64
CA LEU A 154 -19.37 5.23 -5.20
C LEU A 154 -19.00 3.83 -5.74
N ALA A 155 -17.77 3.37 -5.48
CA ALA A 155 -17.32 2.06 -5.88
C ALA A 155 -18.26 0.96 -5.35
N PRO A 156 -18.51 -0.11 -6.13
CA PRO A 156 -19.37 -1.19 -5.73
C PRO A 156 -18.88 -1.85 -4.43
N ILE A 157 -19.81 -2.23 -3.57
CA ILE A 157 -19.55 -3.06 -2.39
C ILE A 157 -20.28 -4.40 -2.55
N PHE A 158 -19.77 -5.46 -1.95
CA PHE A 158 -20.49 -6.73 -1.90
C PHE A 158 -21.67 -6.63 -0.93
N ASP A 159 -22.76 -7.32 -1.24
CA ASP A 159 -23.84 -7.53 -0.29
C ASP A 159 -23.31 -8.25 0.95
N LEU A 160 -23.51 -7.63 2.13
CA LEU A 160 -23.00 -8.16 3.40
C LEU A 160 -23.59 -9.54 3.77
N ALA A 161 -24.81 -9.84 3.33
CA ALA A 161 -25.42 -11.14 3.57
C ALA A 161 -24.77 -12.22 2.71
N GLU A 162 -24.40 -11.90 1.46
CA GLU A 162 -23.69 -12.81 0.56
C GLU A 162 -22.24 -13.01 0.98
N VAL A 163 -21.57 -11.96 1.47
CA VAL A 163 -20.22 -12.09 2.03
C VAL A 163 -20.15 -13.04 3.22
N LYS A 164 -21.18 -13.01 4.09
CA LYS A 164 -21.25 -13.93 5.24
C LYS A 164 -21.42 -15.40 4.82
N LYS A 165 -22.04 -15.66 3.68
CA LYS A 165 -22.24 -17.01 3.14
C LYS A 165 -21.04 -17.49 2.32
N ALA A 166 -20.24 -16.56 1.79
CA ALA A 166 -19.12 -16.87 0.93
C ALA A 166 -17.98 -17.52 1.72
N LYS A 167 -17.35 -18.53 1.13
CA LYS A 167 -16.13 -19.15 1.67
C LYS A 167 -14.93 -18.34 1.19
N ALA A 168 -14.22 -17.70 2.13
CA ALA A 168 -12.95 -17.07 1.81
C ALA A 168 -11.93 -18.12 1.37
N ILE A 169 -11.34 -17.95 0.17
CA ILE A 169 -10.32 -18.85 -0.37
C ILE A 169 -8.91 -18.43 0.02
N ALA A 170 -8.69 -17.14 0.22
CA ALA A 170 -7.42 -16.58 0.68
C ALA A 170 -7.67 -15.25 1.40
N THR A 171 -6.68 -14.82 2.17
CA THR A 171 -6.64 -13.51 2.80
C THR A 171 -5.37 -12.80 2.35
N GLY A 172 -5.45 -11.49 2.18
CA GLY A 172 -4.32 -10.63 1.87
C GLY A 172 -4.45 -9.29 2.58
N LEU A 173 -3.53 -8.40 2.29
CA LEU A 173 -3.51 -7.04 2.85
C LEU A 173 -4.41 -6.13 2.00
N PRO A 174 -5.36 -5.40 2.59
CA PRO A 174 -6.19 -4.46 1.86
C PRO A 174 -5.34 -3.26 1.42
N ALA A 175 -5.18 -3.09 0.12
CA ALA A 175 -4.40 -2.01 -0.47
C ALA A 175 -5.28 -0.96 -1.16
N GLY A 176 -6.44 -1.35 -1.65
CA GLY A 176 -7.47 -0.47 -2.17
C GLY A 176 -8.85 -1.00 -1.80
N PRO A 177 -9.72 -0.19 -1.16
CA PRO A 177 -11.03 -0.64 -0.70
C PRO A 177 -12.01 -0.86 -1.86
N GLY A 178 -13.04 -1.64 -1.60
CA GLY A 178 -14.12 -1.89 -2.54
C GLY A 178 -14.32 -3.37 -2.84
N ALA A 179 -15.25 -3.64 -3.76
CA ALA A 179 -15.56 -4.97 -4.26
C ALA A 179 -15.32 -5.03 -5.76
N ALA A 180 -14.65 -6.07 -6.23
CA ALA A 180 -14.44 -6.30 -7.64
C ALA A 180 -14.78 -7.75 -8.00
N THR A 181 -15.43 -7.92 -9.15
CA THR A 181 -15.75 -9.23 -9.72
C THR A 181 -15.33 -9.25 -11.18
N GLY A 182 -14.91 -10.40 -11.68
CA GLY A 182 -14.51 -10.52 -13.08
C GLY A 182 -13.79 -11.82 -13.36
N LYS A 183 -13.45 -12.02 -14.62
CA LYS A 183 -12.61 -13.14 -15.06
C LYS A 183 -11.15 -12.89 -14.68
N ILE A 184 -10.46 -13.92 -14.26
CA ILE A 184 -9.05 -13.85 -13.85
C ILE A 184 -8.15 -13.82 -15.08
N TYR A 185 -7.25 -12.85 -15.12
CA TYR A 185 -6.18 -12.74 -16.10
C TYR A 185 -4.82 -12.66 -15.40
N PHE A 186 -3.86 -13.46 -15.86
CA PHE A 186 -2.51 -13.53 -15.32
C PHE A 186 -1.49 -12.73 -16.14
N ASN A 187 -1.94 -12.08 -17.20
CA ASN A 187 -1.10 -11.26 -18.07
C ASN A 187 -1.80 -9.92 -18.34
N ALA A 188 -1.06 -8.83 -18.17
CA ALA A 188 -1.58 -7.48 -18.28
C ALA A 188 -2.13 -7.14 -19.68
N ASP A 189 -1.43 -7.53 -20.74
CA ASP A 189 -1.87 -7.23 -22.12
C ASP A 189 -3.17 -7.97 -22.47
N ARG A 190 -3.29 -9.23 -22.05
CA ARG A 190 -4.52 -10.00 -22.22
C ARG A 190 -5.69 -9.43 -21.43
N ALA A 191 -5.41 -8.91 -20.23
CA ALA A 191 -6.41 -8.21 -19.41
C ALA A 191 -6.94 -6.97 -20.15
N VAL A 192 -6.06 -6.19 -20.77
CA VAL A 192 -6.43 -5.02 -21.58
C VAL A 192 -7.33 -5.42 -22.73
N VAL A 193 -6.91 -6.40 -23.54
CA VAL A 193 -7.70 -6.87 -24.71
C VAL A 193 -9.08 -7.39 -24.29
N ALA A 194 -9.19 -8.05 -23.14
CA ALA A 194 -10.46 -8.54 -22.63
C ALA A 194 -11.36 -7.40 -22.15
N ALA A 195 -10.78 -6.44 -21.44
CA ALA A 195 -11.51 -5.25 -20.96
C ALA A 195 -12.02 -4.39 -22.13
N GLU A 196 -11.25 -4.23 -23.20
CA GLU A 196 -11.67 -3.54 -24.42
C GLU A 196 -12.87 -4.23 -25.12
N LYS A 197 -13.04 -5.54 -24.92
CA LYS A 197 -14.22 -6.30 -25.37
C LYS A 197 -15.40 -6.23 -24.41
N GLY A 198 -15.31 -5.43 -23.35
CA GLY A 198 -16.36 -5.25 -22.33
C GLY A 198 -16.38 -6.35 -21.25
N GLU A 199 -15.35 -7.18 -21.13
CA GLU A 199 -15.26 -8.15 -20.06
C GLU A 199 -14.81 -7.49 -18.76
N LYS A 200 -15.43 -7.85 -17.63
CA LYS A 200 -14.92 -7.51 -16.31
C LYS A 200 -13.72 -8.38 -15.97
N VAL A 201 -12.61 -7.74 -15.67
CA VAL A 201 -11.31 -8.39 -15.52
C VAL A 201 -10.77 -8.23 -14.11
N LEU A 202 -10.25 -9.31 -13.54
CA LEU A 202 -9.40 -9.29 -12.34
C LEU A 202 -7.96 -9.62 -12.76
N LEU A 203 -7.04 -8.70 -12.48
CA LEU A 203 -5.61 -8.93 -12.72
C LEU A 203 -5.01 -9.66 -11.53
N VAL A 204 -4.55 -10.89 -11.74
CA VAL A 204 -3.97 -11.74 -10.67
C VAL A 204 -2.52 -12.03 -11.01
N ARG A 205 -1.61 -11.58 -10.15
CA ARG A 205 -0.16 -11.68 -10.35
C ARG A 205 0.53 -12.24 -9.11
N VAL A 206 1.72 -12.81 -9.26
CA VAL A 206 2.59 -13.07 -8.11
C VAL A 206 2.97 -11.74 -7.48
N GLU A 207 3.44 -10.80 -8.29
CA GLU A 207 3.71 -9.40 -7.96
C GLU A 207 3.50 -8.57 -9.24
N THR A 208 3.30 -7.27 -9.11
CA THR A 208 3.18 -6.36 -10.27
C THR A 208 4.45 -5.56 -10.46
N SER A 209 4.73 -5.22 -11.69
CA SER A 209 5.82 -4.36 -12.13
C SER A 209 5.26 -3.15 -12.91
N PRO A 210 6.07 -2.14 -13.24
CA PRO A 210 5.64 -1.00 -14.05
C PRO A 210 5.06 -1.39 -15.41
N GLU A 211 5.48 -2.51 -16.00
CA GLU A 211 4.97 -3.04 -17.27
C GLU A 211 3.50 -3.50 -17.15
N ASP A 212 3.07 -3.88 -15.96
CA ASP A 212 1.68 -4.31 -15.71
C ASP A 212 0.68 -3.14 -15.64
N LEU A 213 1.15 -1.89 -15.66
CA LEU A 213 0.35 -0.69 -15.41
C LEU A 213 -0.92 -0.62 -16.28
N ARG A 214 -0.83 -0.94 -17.57
CA ARG A 214 -1.98 -0.93 -18.48
C ARG A 214 -3.05 -1.95 -18.05
N GLY A 215 -2.63 -3.15 -17.68
CA GLY A 215 -3.53 -4.20 -17.18
C GLY A 215 -4.16 -3.81 -15.84
N MET A 216 -3.42 -3.14 -14.97
CA MET A 216 -3.95 -2.63 -13.70
C MET A 216 -5.01 -1.54 -13.92
N ILE A 217 -4.82 -0.66 -14.90
CA ILE A 217 -5.82 0.36 -15.27
C ILE A 217 -7.10 -0.29 -15.79
N ALA A 218 -6.97 -1.29 -16.67
CA ALA A 218 -8.09 -1.96 -17.31
C ALA A 218 -8.88 -2.87 -16.36
N ALA A 219 -8.25 -3.37 -15.29
CA ALA A 219 -8.87 -4.31 -14.37
C ALA A 219 -9.88 -3.64 -13.42
N GLU A 220 -10.94 -4.36 -13.06
CA GLU A 220 -11.87 -4.01 -11.98
C GLU A 220 -11.19 -4.15 -10.61
N GLY A 221 -10.30 -5.10 -10.46
CA GLY A 221 -9.55 -5.35 -9.24
C GLY A 221 -8.22 -6.05 -9.48
N ILE A 222 -7.33 -5.90 -8.51
CA ILE A 222 -5.96 -6.42 -8.56
C ILE A 222 -5.74 -7.32 -7.35
N LEU A 223 -5.19 -8.51 -7.59
CA LEU A 223 -4.77 -9.44 -6.54
C LEU A 223 -3.31 -9.81 -6.75
N THR A 224 -2.49 -9.66 -5.71
CA THR A 224 -1.12 -10.18 -5.75
C THR A 224 -0.87 -11.20 -4.65
N ALA A 225 -0.14 -12.27 -5.00
CA ALA A 225 0.27 -13.30 -4.04
C ALA A 225 1.38 -12.80 -3.12
N ARG A 226 2.22 -11.90 -3.59
CA ARG A 226 3.33 -11.27 -2.85
C ARG A 226 3.17 -9.76 -2.78
N GLY A 227 4.02 -9.12 -2.00
CA GLY A 227 4.05 -7.69 -1.80
C GLY A 227 3.25 -7.24 -0.59
N GLY A 228 3.63 -6.10 -0.05
CA GLY A 228 3.02 -5.47 1.10
C GLY A 228 2.18 -4.25 0.72
N VAL A 229 1.76 -3.50 1.72
CA VAL A 229 0.96 -2.26 1.53
C VAL A 229 1.75 -1.11 0.88
N SER A 230 3.07 -1.23 0.81
CA SER A 230 3.97 -0.32 0.12
C SER A 230 4.43 -0.81 -1.25
N SER A 231 4.00 -2.01 -1.68
CA SER A 231 4.35 -2.57 -2.98
C SER A 231 3.84 -1.74 -4.15
N HIS A 232 4.41 -1.94 -5.34
CA HIS A 232 3.98 -1.29 -6.58
C HIS A 232 2.47 -1.46 -6.81
N ALA A 233 1.93 -2.67 -6.64
CA ALA A 233 0.49 -2.94 -6.77
C ALA A 233 -0.35 -2.06 -5.83
N ALA A 234 0.05 -1.97 -4.56
CA ALA A 234 -0.66 -1.22 -3.55
C ALA A 234 -0.63 0.29 -3.81
N LEU A 235 0.55 0.84 -4.17
CA LEU A 235 0.71 2.27 -4.42
C LEU A 235 -0.08 2.72 -5.64
N VAL A 236 0.03 1.97 -6.74
CA VAL A 236 -0.66 2.28 -8.00
C VAL A 236 -2.18 2.12 -7.85
N ALA A 237 -2.65 1.03 -7.21
CA ALA A 237 -4.07 0.82 -6.99
C ALA A 237 -4.70 1.95 -6.16
N ARG A 238 -4.06 2.38 -5.07
CA ARG A 238 -4.52 3.53 -4.27
C ARG A 238 -4.59 4.82 -5.09
N GLN A 239 -3.57 5.07 -5.90
CA GLN A 239 -3.54 6.28 -6.73
C GLN A 239 -4.68 6.30 -7.75
N MET A 240 -5.12 5.13 -8.21
CA MET A 240 -6.19 4.97 -9.21
C MET A 240 -7.57 4.71 -8.59
N GLY A 241 -7.68 4.60 -7.27
CA GLY A 241 -8.92 4.20 -6.60
C GLY A 241 -9.39 2.78 -6.96
N LYS A 242 -8.47 1.89 -7.36
CA LYS A 242 -8.77 0.51 -7.74
C LYS A 242 -8.81 -0.41 -6.54
N VAL A 243 -9.72 -1.37 -6.57
CA VAL A 243 -9.76 -2.46 -5.59
C VAL A 243 -8.47 -3.26 -5.66
N CYS A 244 -7.81 -3.45 -4.54
CA CYS A 244 -6.54 -4.17 -4.52
C CYS A 244 -6.34 -4.94 -3.22
N VAL A 245 -5.96 -6.21 -3.38
CA VAL A 245 -5.52 -7.08 -2.29
C VAL A 245 -4.10 -7.54 -2.61
N CYS A 246 -3.16 -7.24 -1.71
CA CYS A 246 -1.76 -7.61 -1.84
C CYS A 246 -1.36 -8.70 -0.83
N GLY A 247 -0.29 -9.44 -1.15
CA GLY A 247 0.30 -10.39 -0.20
C GLY A 247 -0.62 -11.56 0.16
N ALA A 248 -1.49 -11.99 -0.74
CA ALA A 248 -2.32 -13.17 -0.56
C ALA A 248 -1.50 -14.44 -0.74
N ALA A 249 -0.55 -14.69 0.17
CA ALA A 249 0.48 -15.73 0.08
C ALA A 249 -0.07 -17.17 -0.04
N ALA A 250 -1.33 -17.38 0.34
CA ALA A 250 -1.99 -18.67 0.15
C ALA A 250 -2.36 -18.95 -1.32
N VAL A 251 -2.37 -17.92 -2.18
CA VAL A 251 -2.69 -18.06 -3.60
C VAL A 251 -1.43 -18.47 -4.36
N GLN A 252 -1.43 -19.67 -4.90
CA GLN A 252 -0.38 -20.18 -5.78
C GLN A 252 -0.79 -19.93 -7.23
N ILE A 253 0.01 -19.20 -7.97
CA ILE A 253 -0.23 -18.84 -9.36
C ILE A 253 0.71 -19.65 -10.24
N ASP A 254 0.12 -20.43 -11.17
CA ASP A 254 0.82 -21.15 -12.19
C ASP A 254 0.52 -20.48 -13.54
N TYR A 255 1.51 -19.76 -14.07
CA TYR A 255 1.37 -19.02 -15.33
C TYR A 255 1.26 -19.94 -16.55
N ASP A 256 1.88 -21.12 -16.51
CA ASP A 256 1.88 -22.07 -17.62
C ASP A 256 0.51 -22.74 -17.74
N LYS A 257 -0.01 -23.21 -16.62
CA LYS A 257 -1.36 -23.81 -16.56
C LYS A 257 -2.48 -22.76 -16.53
N LYS A 258 -2.15 -21.48 -16.34
CA LYS A 258 -3.10 -20.37 -16.18
C LYS A 258 -4.12 -20.64 -15.07
N THR A 259 -3.63 -21.09 -13.92
CA THR A 259 -4.44 -21.41 -12.76
C THR A 259 -3.99 -20.63 -11.54
N ALA A 260 -4.94 -20.28 -10.67
CA ALA A 260 -4.70 -19.81 -9.31
C ALA A 260 -5.40 -20.80 -8.36
N ALA A 261 -4.65 -21.38 -7.46
CA ALA A 261 -5.16 -22.35 -6.50
C ALA A 261 -4.71 -21.97 -5.10
N THR A 262 -5.49 -22.39 -4.11
CA THR A 262 -5.06 -22.38 -2.70
C THR A 262 -4.86 -23.82 -2.27
N PRO A 263 -3.73 -24.17 -1.65
CA PRO A 263 -3.56 -25.50 -1.09
C PRO A 263 -4.67 -25.77 -0.06
N PRO A 264 -5.08 -27.03 0.14
CA PRO A 264 -6.08 -27.36 1.15
C PRO A 264 -5.61 -26.86 2.52
N MET A 265 -6.41 -25.98 3.13
CA MET A 265 -6.09 -25.44 4.46
C MET A 265 -6.23 -26.53 5.50
N THR A 266 -5.22 -26.76 6.31
CA THR A 266 -5.30 -27.58 7.52
C THR A 266 -6.24 -26.90 8.53
N LYS A 267 -6.98 -27.68 9.31
CA LYS A 267 -8.02 -27.20 10.25
C LYS A 267 -7.49 -26.11 11.22
N ASP A 268 -6.22 -26.15 11.58
CA ASP A 268 -5.61 -25.20 12.52
C ASP A 268 -5.34 -23.82 11.91
N ALA A 269 -5.22 -23.71 10.57
CA ALA A 269 -5.05 -22.44 9.87
C ALA A 269 -6.37 -21.63 9.76
N ILE A 270 -7.51 -22.29 9.90
CA ILE A 270 -8.85 -21.67 9.75
C ILE A 270 -9.23 -20.86 11.00
N ALA A 271 -8.90 -21.35 12.18
CA ALA A 271 -9.33 -20.74 13.45
C ALA A 271 -8.67 -19.39 13.77
N GLY A 272 -7.48 -19.11 13.24
CA GLY A 272 -6.71 -17.89 13.53
C GLY A 272 -6.99 -16.69 12.62
N ARG A 273 -7.69 -16.86 11.49
CA ARG A 273 -7.76 -15.87 10.41
C ARG A 273 -9.09 -15.14 10.22
N ILE A 274 -10.18 -15.64 10.81
CA ILE A 274 -11.54 -15.02 10.67
C ILE A 274 -11.68 -13.72 11.47
N ARG A 275 -10.82 -13.45 12.45
CA ARG A 275 -10.93 -12.29 13.36
C ARG A 275 -10.39 -10.95 12.84
N ARG A 276 -9.90 -10.84 11.60
CA ARG A 276 -9.23 -9.63 11.08
C ARG A 276 -9.89 -8.97 9.87
N LEU A 277 -11.13 -9.33 9.56
CA LEU A 277 -11.89 -8.77 8.44
C LEU A 277 -13.15 -7.97 8.86
N LEU A 278 -13.26 -7.65 10.14
CA LEU A 278 -14.28 -6.72 10.65
C LEU A 278 -13.64 -5.46 11.19
#